data_155e83f6b348c187088643536656bd3e
#
_entry.id   155e83f6b348c187088643536656bd3e
#
_cell.length_a   1.000
_cell.length_b   1.000
_cell.length_c   1.000
_cell.angle_alpha   90.00
_cell.angle_beta   90.00
_cell.angle_gamma   90.00
#
_symmetry.space_group_name_H-M   'P 1'
#
loop_
_entity.id
_entity.type
_entity.pdbx_description
1 polymer ?
#
loop_
_entity_poly.entity_id
_entity_poly.type
_entity_poly.pdbx_seq_one_letter_code
_entity_poly.pdbx_strand_id
1 'polypeptide(L)'
;MAEIRRQRLTTSDGVGLNLLEAGAGAPLLLIPGWSQTAAMFRHQLDGLSDRYRVMALDLRGHGESDKPTHGYRVSRLACDLHEVLEALGLDSLAVLGHSMGNAVLWSHFELFGRDRFSKLVIAEQPPTLLARPGWSAEARDRAGCITDGAELGRNCDALIGADSRNFSAAFVEGMLSPGVSPADRRFIVEENLRMPRMAAAALLQDTAMADWRDLIPRIDIPTLIIAGRASVVPFASQEWIQSQIPGAQLEGFAAEEGGSHFMFWENPEKFNRVVAEFLG
;
A
#
# COMPACT_ATOMS: atom_id res chain seq x y z
N MET A 1 22.63 9.92 -1.79
CA MET A 1 21.61 9.28 -0.91
C MET A 1 21.22 10.28 0.17
N ALA A 2 19.93 10.51 0.37
CA ALA A 2 19.44 11.38 1.42
C ALA A 2 19.77 10.80 2.81
N GLU A 3 19.95 11.68 3.80
CA GLU A 3 20.06 11.26 5.19
C GLU A 3 18.66 10.82 5.68
N ILE A 4 18.50 9.53 5.95
CA ILE A 4 17.25 8.97 6.45
C ILE A 4 17.28 8.99 7.98
N ARG A 5 16.36 9.73 8.58
CA ARG A 5 16.11 9.77 10.02
C ARG A 5 15.06 8.73 10.39
N ARG A 6 15.15 8.21 11.60
CA ARG A 6 14.18 7.27 12.16
C ARG A 6 13.50 7.91 13.37
N GLN A 7 12.18 7.84 13.40
CA GLN A 7 11.37 8.28 14.52
C GLN A 7 10.50 7.12 15.01
N ARG A 8 10.23 7.08 16.32
CA ARG A 8 9.28 6.15 16.92
C ARG A 8 8.12 6.92 17.51
N LEU A 9 6.91 6.56 17.13
CA LEU A 9 5.67 7.11 17.61
C LEU A 9 4.93 6.02 18.39
N THR A 10 4.27 6.39 19.48
CA THR A 10 3.53 5.41 20.31
C THR A 10 2.05 5.71 20.23
N THR A 11 1.28 4.70 19.86
CA THR A 11 -0.19 4.78 19.80
C THR A 11 -0.81 4.76 21.20
N SER A 12 -2.07 5.16 21.30
CA SER A 12 -2.82 5.21 22.57
C SER A 12 -2.93 3.86 23.28
N ASP A 13 -2.85 2.75 22.53
CA ASP A 13 -2.80 1.38 23.08
C ASP A 13 -1.38 0.87 23.34
N GLY A 14 -0.36 1.75 23.30
CA GLY A 14 1.01 1.47 23.68
C GLY A 14 1.88 0.82 22.59
N VAL A 15 1.41 0.72 21.35
CA VAL A 15 2.17 0.13 20.24
C VAL A 15 3.11 1.16 19.64
N GLY A 16 4.40 0.87 19.61
CA GLY A 16 5.41 1.71 18.96
C GLY A 16 5.43 1.50 17.45
N LEU A 17 5.26 2.59 16.70
CA LEU A 17 5.33 2.60 15.25
C LEU A 17 6.64 3.25 14.79
N ASN A 18 7.30 2.66 13.79
CA ASN A 18 8.51 3.19 13.19
C ASN A 18 8.16 4.05 11.98
N LEU A 19 8.79 5.21 11.90
CA LEU A 19 8.69 6.13 10.77
C LEU A 19 10.10 6.41 10.24
N LEU A 20 10.30 6.24 8.94
CA LEU A 20 11.48 6.71 8.22
C LEU A 20 11.16 8.07 7.60
N GLU A 21 12.11 9.01 7.70
CA GLU A 21 11.92 10.36 7.18
C GLU A 21 13.18 10.85 6.47
N ALA A 22 13.01 11.49 5.32
CA ALA A 22 14.09 12.14 4.57
C ALA A 22 13.62 13.47 3.97
N GLY A 23 14.55 14.41 3.83
CA GLY A 23 14.30 15.71 3.22
C GLY A 23 13.56 16.70 4.11
N ALA A 24 13.12 17.78 3.48
CA ALA A 24 12.36 18.89 4.07
C ALA A 24 11.40 19.46 3.01
N GLY A 25 10.44 20.29 3.42
CA GLY A 25 9.45 20.87 2.51
C GLY A 25 8.05 20.35 2.75
N ALA A 26 7.22 20.34 1.67
CA ALA A 26 5.85 19.86 1.77
C ALA A 26 5.80 18.39 2.21
N PRO A 27 4.95 18.02 3.18
CA PRO A 27 4.93 16.65 3.71
C PRO A 27 4.28 15.67 2.71
N LEU A 28 4.96 14.54 2.51
CA LEU A 28 4.49 13.39 1.73
C LEU A 28 4.61 12.14 2.61
N LEU A 29 3.49 11.51 2.94
CA LEU A 29 3.46 10.29 3.74
C LEU A 29 3.20 9.06 2.85
N LEU A 30 4.04 8.05 2.98
CA LEU A 30 3.98 6.80 2.24
C LEU A 30 3.49 5.66 3.15
N ILE A 31 2.41 4.98 2.74
CA ILE A 31 1.80 3.89 3.49
C ILE A 31 1.99 2.59 2.70
N PRO A 32 2.72 1.60 3.26
CA PRO A 32 3.03 0.35 2.57
C PRO A 32 1.82 -0.58 2.46
N GLY A 33 1.94 -1.55 1.55
CA GLY A 33 0.97 -2.62 1.37
C GLY A 33 1.05 -3.70 2.45
N TRP A 34 0.24 -4.74 2.26
CA TRP A 34 0.17 -5.89 3.14
C TRP A 34 1.55 -6.56 3.29
N SER A 35 1.95 -6.76 4.55
CA SER A 35 3.22 -7.40 4.91
C SER A 35 4.47 -6.75 4.29
N GLN A 36 4.38 -5.47 3.92
CA GLN A 36 5.50 -4.67 3.41
C GLN A 36 6.00 -3.71 4.49
N THR A 37 7.11 -3.02 4.22
CA THR A 37 7.76 -2.15 5.19
C THR A 37 8.08 -0.77 4.62
N ALA A 38 8.31 0.20 5.51
CA ALA A 38 8.80 1.52 5.16
C ALA A 38 10.13 1.47 4.37
N ALA A 39 10.97 0.47 4.62
CA ALA A 39 12.24 0.28 3.93
C ALA A 39 12.07 -0.02 2.42
N MET A 40 10.91 -0.52 2.02
CA MET A 40 10.59 -0.72 0.60
C MET A 40 10.44 0.60 -0.18
N PHE A 41 10.20 1.71 0.50
CA PHE A 41 10.15 3.04 -0.11
C PHE A 41 11.51 3.76 -0.17
N ARG A 42 12.64 3.04 -0.02
CA ARG A 42 13.98 3.64 -0.03
C ARG A 42 14.24 4.52 -1.26
N HIS A 43 13.76 4.12 -2.43
CA HIS A 43 13.93 4.87 -3.68
C HIS A 43 13.07 6.15 -3.72
N GLN A 44 11.93 6.18 -3.05
CA GLN A 44 11.09 7.35 -2.90
C GLN A 44 11.65 8.29 -1.83
N LEU A 45 12.13 7.72 -0.70
CA LEU A 45 12.84 8.48 0.33
C LEU A 45 14.09 9.17 -0.22
N ASP A 46 14.86 8.52 -1.10
CA ASP A 46 16.04 9.12 -1.73
C ASP A 46 15.64 10.10 -2.86
N GLY A 47 14.78 9.67 -3.78
CA GLY A 47 14.53 10.41 -5.03
C GLY A 47 13.51 11.56 -4.94
N LEU A 48 12.76 11.69 -3.84
CA LEU A 48 11.79 12.77 -3.63
C LEU A 48 12.19 13.74 -2.51
N SER A 49 13.21 13.41 -1.72
CA SER A 49 13.61 14.19 -0.53
C SER A 49 14.25 15.55 -0.84
N ASP A 50 14.66 15.79 -2.06
CA ASP A 50 15.17 17.11 -2.49
C ASP A 50 14.06 18.18 -2.53
N ARG A 51 12.79 17.75 -2.65
CA ARG A 51 11.62 18.62 -2.82
C ARG A 51 10.61 18.49 -1.71
N TYR A 52 10.51 17.32 -1.09
CA TYR A 52 9.48 16.98 -0.11
C TYR A 52 10.10 16.50 1.20
N ARG A 53 9.37 16.68 2.30
CA ARG A 53 9.57 15.93 3.53
C ARG A 53 8.90 14.57 3.35
N VAL A 54 9.65 13.58 2.89
CA VAL A 54 9.15 12.24 2.61
C VAL A 54 9.18 11.41 3.88
N MET A 55 8.05 10.85 4.24
CA MET A 55 7.87 10.00 5.42
C MET A 55 7.32 8.64 4.99
N ALA A 56 7.89 7.55 5.48
CA ALA A 56 7.39 6.19 5.23
C ALA A 56 7.11 5.49 6.56
N LEU A 57 5.88 5.03 6.74
CA LEU A 57 5.40 4.44 7.99
C LEU A 57 5.49 2.91 7.94
N ASP A 58 6.10 2.29 8.96
CA ASP A 58 5.84 0.90 9.25
C ASP A 58 4.53 0.78 10.03
N LEU A 59 3.53 0.15 9.43
CA LEU A 59 2.26 -0.11 10.10
C LEU A 59 2.45 -1.09 11.28
N ARG A 60 1.49 -1.16 12.18
CA ARG A 60 1.43 -2.16 13.27
C ARG A 60 1.75 -3.57 12.74
N GLY A 61 2.70 -4.28 13.34
CA GLY A 61 3.14 -5.60 12.92
C GLY A 61 4.13 -5.63 11.77
N HIS A 62 4.35 -4.51 11.07
CA HIS A 62 5.24 -4.43 9.92
C HIS A 62 6.63 -3.90 10.31
N GLY A 63 7.63 -4.22 9.52
CA GLY A 63 8.99 -3.67 9.59
C GLY A 63 9.59 -3.60 10.99
N GLU A 64 9.95 -2.41 11.41
CA GLU A 64 10.53 -2.12 12.72
C GLU A 64 9.47 -1.68 13.77
N SER A 65 8.19 -1.60 13.39
CA SER A 65 7.10 -1.38 14.33
C SER A 65 6.88 -2.58 15.25
N ASP A 66 6.29 -2.35 16.41
CA ASP A 66 5.95 -3.41 17.36
C ASP A 66 4.99 -4.43 16.74
N LYS A 67 5.10 -5.66 17.24
CA LYS A 67 4.34 -6.81 16.75
C LYS A 67 3.41 -7.34 17.85
N PRO A 68 2.38 -6.56 18.25
CA PRO A 68 1.43 -6.99 19.26
C PRO A 68 0.66 -8.23 18.80
N THR A 69 -0.04 -8.88 19.70
CA THR A 69 -0.87 -10.05 19.40
C THR A 69 -2.26 -9.68 18.88
N HIS A 70 -2.56 -8.38 18.68
CA HIS A 70 -3.88 -7.86 18.34
C HIS A 70 -3.83 -6.67 17.38
N GLY A 71 -5.00 -6.29 16.85
CA GLY A 71 -5.16 -5.07 16.05
C GLY A 71 -4.88 -5.22 14.56
N TYR A 72 -4.80 -6.44 14.04
CA TYR A 72 -4.55 -6.72 12.63
C TYR A 72 -5.83 -6.63 11.80
N ARG A 73 -6.36 -5.40 11.69
CA ARG A 73 -7.53 -5.02 10.90
C ARG A 73 -7.27 -3.67 10.25
N VAL A 74 -7.74 -3.49 9.04
CA VAL A 74 -7.57 -2.24 8.27
C VAL A 74 -8.07 -1.03 9.06
N SER A 75 -9.22 -1.16 9.75
CA SER A 75 -9.77 -0.09 10.59
C SER A 75 -8.86 0.28 11.78
N ARG A 76 -8.18 -0.70 12.44
CA ARG A 76 -7.23 -0.38 13.51
C ARG A 76 -5.98 0.30 12.95
N LEU A 77 -5.50 -0.14 11.78
CA LEU A 77 -4.37 0.53 11.11
C LEU A 77 -4.73 1.97 10.70
N ALA A 78 -5.98 2.22 10.33
CA ALA A 78 -6.48 3.57 10.06
C ALA A 78 -6.52 4.45 11.33
N CYS A 79 -6.88 3.87 12.49
CA CYS A 79 -6.78 4.57 13.79
C CYS A 79 -5.31 4.85 14.14
N ASP A 80 -4.40 3.89 13.94
CA ASP A 80 -2.97 4.10 14.15
C ASP A 80 -2.44 5.25 13.27
N LEU A 81 -2.84 5.28 11.99
CA LEU A 81 -2.50 6.37 11.08
C LEU A 81 -3.01 7.71 11.59
N HIS A 82 -4.26 7.78 12.07
CA HIS A 82 -4.83 8.99 12.64
C HIS A 82 -3.99 9.51 13.82
N GLU A 83 -3.63 8.64 14.75
CA GLU A 83 -2.78 8.96 15.89
C GLU A 83 -1.37 9.43 15.48
N VAL A 84 -0.80 8.85 14.39
CA VAL A 84 0.46 9.30 13.80
C VAL A 84 0.35 10.73 13.24
N LEU A 85 -0.73 11.03 12.50
CA LEU A 85 -0.97 12.37 11.95
C LEU A 85 -1.13 13.42 13.05
N GLU A 86 -1.84 13.08 14.12
CA GLU A 86 -1.98 13.92 15.32
C GLU A 86 -0.61 14.19 15.98
N ALA A 87 0.15 13.13 16.25
CA ALA A 87 1.45 13.23 16.92
C ALA A 87 2.48 14.04 16.11
N LEU A 88 2.38 14.03 14.78
CA LEU A 88 3.26 14.78 13.87
C LEU A 88 2.75 16.21 13.58
N GLY A 89 1.52 16.56 14.01
CA GLY A 89 0.90 17.86 13.74
C GLY A 89 0.71 18.11 12.23
N LEU A 90 0.32 17.07 11.47
CA LEU A 90 0.17 17.15 10.02
C LEU A 90 -1.29 17.44 9.64
N ASP A 91 -1.55 18.66 9.19
CA ASP A 91 -2.90 19.15 8.86
C ASP A 91 -3.10 19.41 7.35
N SER A 92 -2.03 19.36 6.56
CA SER A 92 -2.10 19.45 5.09
C SER A 92 -0.94 18.68 4.50
N LEU A 93 -1.18 17.48 4.02
CA LEU A 93 -0.14 16.61 3.46
C LEU A 93 -0.62 15.90 2.20
N ALA A 94 0.33 15.58 1.33
CA ALA A 94 0.11 14.59 0.31
C ALA A 94 0.30 13.18 0.91
N VAL A 95 -0.47 12.22 0.42
CA VAL A 95 -0.36 10.83 0.87
C VAL A 95 -0.31 9.88 -0.31
N LEU A 96 0.53 8.86 -0.20
CA LEU A 96 0.65 7.78 -1.16
C LEU A 96 0.42 6.46 -0.44
N GLY A 97 -0.60 5.72 -0.86
CA GLY A 97 -0.80 4.34 -0.44
C GLY A 97 -0.34 3.38 -1.54
N HIS A 98 0.38 2.33 -1.15
CA HIS A 98 0.63 1.20 -2.03
C HIS A 98 -0.24 0.01 -1.59
N SER A 99 -0.99 -0.58 -2.54
CA SER A 99 -1.79 -1.77 -2.28
C SER A 99 -2.69 -1.59 -1.04
N MET A 100 -2.68 -2.50 -0.06
CA MET A 100 -3.42 -2.39 1.20
C MET A 100 -3.25 -1.02 1.91
N GLY A 101 -2.13 -0.31 1.68
CA GLY A 101 -1.95 1.04 2.21
C GLY A 101 -3.07 1.99 1.81
N ASN A 102 -3.65 1.82 0.61
CA ASN A 102 -4.83 2.58 0.19
C ASN A 102 -6.09 2.16 0.95
N ALA A 103 -6.26 0.87 1.27
CA ALA A 103 -7.37 0.43 2.09
C ALA A 103 -7.32 1.07 3.50
N VAL A 104 -6.10 1.23 4.06
CA VAL A 104 -5.90 1.96 5.33
C VAL A 104 -6.29 3.43 5.18
N LEU A 105 -5.90 4.09 4.08
CA LEU A 105 -6.29 5.48 3.79
C LEU A 105 -7.80 5.63 3.59
N TRP A 106 -8.41 4.73 2.83
CA TRP A 106 -9.85 4.75 2.61
C TRP A 106 -10.63 4.53 3.91
N SER A 107 -10.19 3.60 4.75
CA SER A 107 -10.75 3.42 6.09
C SER A 107 -10.56 4.66 6.97
N HIS A 108 -9.40 5.35 6.86
CA HIS A 108 -9.18 6.61 7.56
C HIS A 108 -10.16 7.70 7.06
N PHE A 109 -10.38 7.81 5.76
CA PHE A 109 -11.32 8.79 5.19
C PHE A 109 -12.75 8.56 5.68
N GLU A 110 -13.16 7.29 5.82
CA GLU A 110 -14.49 6.94 6.33
C GLU A 110 -14.64 7.26 7.81
N LEU A 111 -13.62 7.00 8.63
CA LEU A 111 -13.67 7.14 10.09
C LEU A 111 -13.40 8.56 10.58
N PHE A 112 -12.48 9.29 9.92
CA PHE A 112 -11.95 10.56 10.42
C PHE A 112 -12.05 11.71 9.41
N GLY A 113 -12.59 11.45 8.22
CA GLY A 113 -12.59 12.42 7.13
C GLY A 113 -11.24 12.53 6.40
N ARG A 114 -11.19 13.44 5.44
CA ARG A 114 -10.02 13.62 4.55
C ARG A 114 -9.42 15.03 4.57
N ASP A 115 -9.90 15.90 5.44
CA ASP A 115 -9.54 17.33 5.47
C ASP A 115 -8.04 17.59 5.67
N ARG A 116 -7.33 16.61 6.25
CA ARG A 116 -5.87 16.67 6.43
C ARG A 116 -5.09 16.39 5.15
N PHE A 117 -5.73 15.86 4.11
CA PHE A 117 -5.03 15.41 2.90
C PHE A 117 -5.25 16.39 1.75
N SER A 118 -4.16 16.93 1.22
CA SER A 118 -4.17 17.87 0.09
C SER A 118 -4.18 17.15 -1.26
N LYS A 119 -3.54 15.97 -1.35
CA LYS A 119 -3.44 15.14 -2.56
C LYS A 119 -3.35 13.66 -2.19
N LEU A 120 -3.91 12.80 -3.03
CA LEU A 120 -3.88 11.34 -2.88
C LEU A 120 -3.17 10.71 -4.08
N VAL A 121 -2.21 9.81 -3.81
CA VAL A 121 -1.64 8.91 -4.81
C VAL A 121 -2.05 7.48 -4.46
N ILE A 122 -2.80 6.84 -5.35
CA ILE A 122 -3.20 5.44 -5.26
C ILE A 122 -2.23 4.62 -6.11
N ALA A 123 -1.28 3.96 -5.47
CA ALA A 123 -0.41 3.01 -6.14
C ALA A 123 -1.02 1.61 -6.01
N GLU A 124 -1.79 1.26 -7.01
CA GLU A 124 -2.32 -0.07 -7.31
C GLU A 124 -3.05 -0.80 -6.16
N GLN A 125 -4.25 -0.33 -5.84
CA GLN A 125 -5.17 -1.04 -4.95
C GLN A 125 -6.49 -1.26 -5.67
N PRO A 126 -7.01 -2.52 -5.73
CA PRO A 126 -8.34 -2.75 -6.30
C PRO A 126 -9.45 -2.29 -5.34
N PRO A 127 -10.64 -1.93 -5.88
CA PRO A 127 -11.80 -1.58 -5.07
C PRO A 127 -12.27 -2.70 -4.13
N THR A 128 -12.14 -3.96 -4.57
CA THR A 128 -12.36 -5.16 -3.74
C THR A 128 -11.49 -6.30 -4.26
N LEU A 129 -10.89 -7.07 -3.36
CA LEU A 129 -10.04 -8.22 -3.73
C LEU A 129 -10.86 -9.49 -3.94
N LEU A 130 -12.02 -9.60 -3.28
CA LEU A 130 -12.78 -10.84 -3.19
C LEU A 130 -13.88 -10.92 -4.24
N ALA A 131 -13.78 -11.92 -5.13
CA ALA A 131 -14.83 -12.21 -6.09
C ALA A 131 -16.08 -12.77 -5.39
N ARG A 132 -17.26 -12.24 -5.75
CA ARG A 132 -18.54 -12.80 -5.26
C ARG A 132 -19.02 -13.94 -6.17
N PRO A 133 -19.68 -14.96 -5.62
CA PRO A 133 -20.31 -15.99 -6.44
C PRO A 133 -21.24 -15.39 -7.52
N GLY A 134 -21.14 -15.92 -8.73
CA GLY A 134 -21.97 -15.49 -9.85
C GLY A 134 -21.49 -14.24 -10.62
N TRP A 135 -20.40 -13.62 -10.22
CA TRP A 135 -19.82 -12.53 -11.03
C TRP A 135 -19.17 -13.06 -12.30
N SER A 136 -19.43 -12.38 -13.43
CA SER A 136 -18.73 -12.62 -14.69
C SER A 136 -17.24 -12.26 -14.58
N ALA A 137 -16.42 -12.76 -15.50
CA ALA A 137 -15.01 -12.38 -15.59
C ALA A 137 -14.83 -10.86 -15.70
N GLU A 138 -15.60 -10.21 -16.57
CA GLU A 138 -15.59 -8.75 -16.74
C GLU A 138 -15.94 -8.00 -15.44
N ALA A 139 -16.94 -8.48 -14.70
CA ALA A 139 -17.31 -7.89 -13.41
C ALA A 139 -16.19 -8.04 -12.36
N ARG A 140 -15.49 -9.18 -12.37
CA ARG A 140 -14.32 -9.44 -11.49
C ARG A 140 -13.17 -8.52 -11.85
N ASP A 141 -12.82 -8.42 -13.13
CA ASP A 141 -11.71 -7.58 -13.60
C ASP A 141 -11.95 -6.10 -13.27
N ARG A 142 -13.18 -5.63 -13.53
CA ARG A 142 -13.57 -4.25 -13.23
C ARG A 142 -13.58 -3.95 -11.72
N ALA A 143 -13.94 -4.92 -10.90
CA ALA A 143 -13.91 -4.81 -9.44
C ALA A 143 -12.47 -4.99 -8.89
N GLY A 144 -11.57 -5.57 -9.67
CA GLY A 144 -10.18 -5.84 -9.30
C GLY A 144 -9.99 -7.10 -8.46
N CYS A 145 -10.91 -8.08 -8.62
CA CYS A 145 -10.86 -9.29 -7.83
C CYS A 145 -9.67 -10.17 -8.23
N ILE A 146 -8.84 -10.49 -7.27
CA ILE A 146 -7.66 -11.35 -7.44
C ILE A 146 -7.80 -12.69 -6.72
N THR A 147 -8.87 -12.90 -5.97
CA THR A 147 -9.11 -14.15 -5.22
C THR A 147 -10.61 -14.41 -5.03
N ASP A 148 -10.95 -15.63 -4.64
CA ASP A 148 -12.27 -15.99 -4.13
C ASP A 148 -12.19 -16.49 -2.68
N GLY A 149 -13.36 -16.76 -2.06
CA GLY A 149 -13.41 -17.14 -0.64
C GLY A 149 -12.68 -18.45 -0.33
N ALA A 150 -12.68 -19.42 -1.25
CA ALA A 150 -11.99 -20.71 -1.05
C ALA A 150 -10.48 -20.56 -1.18
N GLU A 151 -10.03 -19.78 -2.17
CA GLU A 151 -8.62 -19.47 -2.36
C GLU A 151 -8.06 -18.62 -1.22
N LEU A 152 -8.79 -17.60 -0.77
CA LEU A 152 -8.41 -16.79 0.40
C LEU A 152 -8.20 -17.68 1.63
N GLY A 153 -9.11 -18.62 1.89
CA GLY A 153 -8.96 -19.59 2.99
C GLY A 153 -7.68 -20.40 2.87
N ARG A 154 -7.42 -20.99 1.69
CA ARG A 154 -6.17 -21.74 1.43
C ARG A 154 -4.92 -20.89 1.62
N ASN A 155 -4.93 -19.65 1.16
CA ASN A 155 -3.80 -18.74 1.31
C ASN A 155 -3.54 -18.39 2.78
N CYS A 156 -4.59 -18.15 3.56
CA CYS A 156 -4.46 -17.91 5.00
C CYS A 156 -3.91 -19.13 5.74
N ASP A 157 -4.39 -20.34 5.43
CA ASP A 157 -3.88 -21.58 6.00
C ASP A 157 -2.40 -21.82 5.63
N ALA A 158 -2.01 -21.55 4.38
CA ALA A 158 -0.64 -21.68 3.93
C ALA A 158 0.31 -20.67 4.59
N LEU A 159 -0.17 -19.45 4.85
CA LEU A 159 0.59 -18.42 5.56
C LEU A 159 0.96 -18.81 7.00
N ILE A 160 0.13 -19.63 7.66
CA ILE A 160 0.36 -20.08 9.04
C ILE A 160 0.86 -21.52 9.13
N GLY A 161 0.92 -22.23 8.02
CA GLY A 161 1.35 -23.61 7.92
C GLY A 161 2.86 -23.80 8.13
N ALA A 162 3.28 -25.07 8.17
CA ALA A 162 4.68 -25.43 8.39
C ALA A 162 5.64 -24.91 7.29
N ASP A 163 5.14 -24.72 6.06
CA ASP A 163 5.90 -24.21 4.91
C ASP A 163 5.64 -22.72 4.63
N SER A 164 5.18 -21.98 5.62
CA SER A 164 4.76 -20.58 5.50
C SER A 164 5.81 -19.64 4.89
N ARG A 165 7.10 -19.90 5.13
CA ARG A 165 8.20 -19.11 4.58
C ARG A 165 8.28 -19.27 3.05
N ASN A 166 8.27 -20.50 2.55
CA ASN A 166 8.32 -20.75 1.11
C ASN A 166 7.05 -20.29 0.41
N PHE A 167 5.89 -20.49 1.04
CA PHE A 167 4.63 -19.96 0.52
C PHE A 167 4.68 -18.44 0.41
N SER A 168 5.14 -17.73 1.45
CA SER A 168 5.24 -16.26 1.44
C SER A 168 6.22 -15.76 0.36
N ALA A 169 7.35 -16.46 0.19
CA ALA A 169 8.31 -16.12 -0.85
C ALA A 169 7.69 -16.26 -2.25
N ALA A 170 7.06 -17.39 -2.54
CA ALA A 170 6.40 -17.64 -3.82
C ALA A 170 5.24 -16.65 -4.08
N PHE A 171 4.46 -16.32 -3.04
CA PHE A 171 3.37 -15.36 -3.12
C PHE A 171 3.87 -13.96 -3.52
N VAL A 172 4.96 -13.49 -2.89
CA VAL A 172 5.58 -12.19 -3.22
C VAL A 172 6.24 -12.22 -4.58
N GLU A 173 6.99 -13.28 -4.91
CA GLU A 173 7.66 -13.44 -6.20
C GLU A 173 6.68 -13.44 -7.38
N GLY A 174 5.46 -13.97 -7.19
CA GLY A 174 4.39 -13.93 -8.17
C GLY A 174 3.88 -12.51 -8.52
N MET A 175 4.24 -11.51 -7.72
CA MET A 175 3.89 -10.10 -7.94
C MET A 175 5.02 -9.28 -8.58
N LEU A 176 6.20 -9.88 -8.83
CA LEU A 176 7.37 -9.21 -9.37
C LEU A 176 7.55 -9.52 -10.86
N SER A 177 8.06 -8.54 -11.60
CA SER A 177 8.47 -8.76 -12.99
C SER A 177 9.64 -9.75 -13.08
N PRO A 178 9.75 -10.51 -14.18
CA PRO A 178 10.88 -11.44 -14.39
C PRO A 178 12.26 -10.77 -14.32
N GLY A 179 12.36 -9.49 -14.68
CA GLY A 179 13.61 -8.73 -14.74
C GLY A 179 14.15 -8.25 -13.38
N VAL A 180 13.41 -8.41 -12.29
CA VAL A 180 13.86 -8.00 -10.95
C VAL A 180 15.10 -8.80 -10.53
N SER A 181 16.14 -8.12 -10.04
CA SER A 181 17.39 -8.76 -9.67
C SER A 181 17.21 -9.79 -8.55
N PRO A 182 18.04 -10.85 -8.47
CA PRO A 182 17.99 -11.79 -7.35
C PRO A 182 18.22 -11.15 -5.98
N ALA A 183 18.95 -10.04 -5.92
CA ALA A 183 19.19 -9.30 -4.68
C ALA A 183 17.93 -8.57 -4.23
N ASP A 184 17.26 -7.89 -5.16
CA ASP A 184 16.00 -7.20 -4.88
C ASP A 184 14.87 -8.17 -4.50
N ARG A 185 14.75 -9.31 -5.22
CA ARG A 185 13.81 -10.37 -4.84
C ARG A 185 14.00 -10.82 -3.41
N ARG A 186 15.24 -11.14 -3.03
CA ARG A 186 15.56 -11.54 -1.64
C ARG A 186 15.20 -10.44 -0.64
N PHE A 187 15.54 -9.18 -0.94
CA PHE A 187 15.21 -8.06 -0.07
C PHE A 187 13.69 -7.93 0.13
N ILE A 188 12.91 -7.93 -0.96
CA ILE A 188 11.46 -7.77 -0.89
C ILE A 188 10.82 -8.93 -0.11
N VAL A 189 11.26 -10.17 -0.35
CA VAL A 189 10.80 -11.35 0.40
C VAL A 189 11.16 -11.27 1.88
N GLU A 190 12.39 -10.88 2.22
CA GLU A 190 12.82 -10.74 3.62
C GLU A 190 12.03 -9.63 4.34
N GLU A 191 11.78 -8.49 3.69
CA GLU A 191 10.95 -7.43 4.28
C GLU A 191 9.49 -7.90 4.49
N ASN A 192 8.92 -8.68 3.57
CA ASN A 192 7.60 -9.30 3.76
C ASN A 192 7.58 -10.25 4.97
N LEU A 193 8.63 -11.04 5.16
CA LEU A 193 8.72 -12.02 6.23
C LEU A 193 8.92 -11.41 7.64
N ARG A 194 9.13 -10.12 7.74
CA ARG A 194 9.28 -9.42 9.04
C ARG A 194 7.96 -9.36 9.83
N MET A 195 6.83 -9.45 9.14
CA MET A 195 5.52 -9.52 9.79
C MET A 195 5.25 -10.93 10.33
N PRO A 196 4.77 -11.13 11.57
CA PRO A 196 4.38 -12.43 12.09
C PRO A 196 3.29 -13.08 11.21
N ARG A 197 3.48 -14.34 10.82
CA ARG A 197 2.61 -14.99 9.82
C ARG A 197 1.13 -15.09 10.22
N MET A 198 0.85 -15.33 11.51
CA MET A 198 -0.52 -15.27 12.04
C MET A 198 -1.16 -13.91 11.84
N ALA A 199 -0.39 -12.85 12.11
CA ALA A 199 -0.84 -11.47 11.91
C ALA A 199 -1.03 -11.16 10.41
N ALA A 200 -0.14 -11.66 9.57
CA ALA A 200 -0.23 -11.50 8.12
C ALA A 200 -1.49 -12.17 7.55
N ALA A 201 -1.81 -13.39 7.99
CA ALA A 201 -3.03 -14.10 7.59
C ALA A 201 -4.29 -13.36 8.05
N ALA A 202 -4.34 -12.93 9.31
CA ALA A 202 -5.48 -12.19 9.84
C ALA A 202 -5.73 -10.88 9.07
N LEU A 203 -4.66 -10.13 8.77
CA LEU A 203 -4.77 -8.86 8.04
C LEU A 203 -5.09 -9.07 6.56
N LEU A 204 -4.56 -10.14 5.92
CA LEU A 204 -4.92 -10.49 4.54
C LEU A 204 -6.42 -10.79 4.43
N GLN A 205 -6.95 -11.57 5.37
CA GLN A 205 -8.38 -11.87 5.41
C GLN A 205 -9.23 -10.62 5.59
N ASP A 206 -8.89 -9.75 6.54
CA ASP A 206 -9.62 -8.50 6.79
C ASP A 206 -9.58 -7.58 5.56
N THR A 207 -8.40 -7.41 4.95
CA THR A 207 -8.23 -6.59 3.74
C THR A 207 -9.05 -7.15 2.56
N ALA A 208 -9.05 -8.47 2.36
CA ALA A 208 -9.73 -9.09 1.24
C ALA A 208 -11.26 -9.02 1.34
N MET A 209 -11.81 -8.99 2.56
CA MET A 209 -13.25 -8.89 2.80
C MET A 209 -13.82 -7.48 2.60
N ALA A 210 -12.96 -6.46 2.52
CA ALA A 210 -13.38 -5.07 2.32
C ALA A 210 -13.84 -4.81 0.87
N ASP A 211 -14.85 -3.95 0.74
CA ASP A 211 -15.39 -3.48 -0.54
C ASP A 211 -15.53 -1.96 -0.50
N TRP A 212 -14.68 -1.26 -1.23
CA TRP A 212 -14.54 0.20 -1.18
C TRP A 212 -15.30 0.93 -2.30
N ARG A 213 -16.14 0.22 -3.06
CA ARG A 213 -16.82 0.78 -4.23
C ARG A 213 -17.87 1.83 -3.88
N ASP A 214 -18.33 1.88 -2.65
CA ASP A 214 -19.24 2.91 -2.15
C ASP A 214 -18.50 4.15 -1.60
N LEU A 215 -17.26 3.98 -1.16
CA LEU A 215 -16.42 5.07 -0.65
C LEU A 215 -15.67 5.81 -1.77
N ILE A 216 -15.08 5.09 -2.72
CA ILE A 216 -14.22 5.66 -3.78
C ILE A 216 -14.90 6.82 -4.52
N PRO A 217 -16.19 6.75 -4.90
CA PRO A 217 -16.88 7.87 -5.57
C PRO A 217 -17.05 9.13 -4.70
N ARG A 218 -16.81 9.02 -3.40
CA ARG A 218 -16.89 10.14 -2.45
C ARG A 218 -15.56 10.85 -2.23
N ILE A 219 -14.47 10.37 -2.87
CA ILE A 219 -13.17 11.03 -2.83
C ILE A 219 -13.23 12.27 -3.73
N ASP A 220 -12.96 13.44 -3.15
CA ASP A 220 -13.07 14.75 -3.82
C ASP A 220 -11.78 15.58 -3.73
N ILE A 221 -10.66 14.95 -3.35
CA ILE A 221 -9.34 15.56 -3.36
C ILE A 221 -8.59 15.18 -4.65
N PRO A 222 -7.65 16.04 -5.14
CA PRO A 222 -6.83 15.72 -6.30
C PRO A 222 -6.18 14.34 -6.15
N THR A 223 -6.41 13.46 -7.13
CA THR A 223 -6.00 12.04 -7.05
C THR A 223 -5.22 11.62 -8.28
N LEU A 224 -4.09 10.97 -8.06
CA LEU A 224 -3.31 10.24 -9.06
C LEU A 224 -3.40 8.74 -8.79
N ILE A 225 -3.70 7.96 -9.83
CA ILE A 225 -3.67 6.51 -9.78
C ILE A 225 -2.47 6.03 -10.59
N ILE A 226 -1.64 5.16 -10.03
CA ILE A 226 -0.51 4.54 -10.71
C ILE A 226 -0.75 3.03 -10.73
N ALA A 227 -0.66 2.41 -11.92
CA ALA A 227 -1.03 1.02 -12.09
C ALA A 227 -0.11 0.29 -13.09
N GLY A 228 0.18 -0.99 -12.81
CA GLY A 228 0.93 -1.87 -13.69
C GLY A 228 0.03 -2.62 -14.68
N ARG A 229 0.41 -2.65 -15.95
CA ARG A 229 -0.33 -3.40 -16.99
C ARG A 229 -0.01 -4.90 -16.99
N ALA A 230 1.06 -5.30 -16.29
CA ALA A 230 1.46 -6.69 -16.09
C ALA A 230 1.33 -7.14 -14.62
N SER A 231 0.53 -6.42 -13.85
CA SER A 231 0.31 -6.73 -12.43
C SER A 231 -0.72 -7.83 -12.22
N VAL A 232 -0.70 -8.39 -11.00
CA VAL A 232 -1.76 -9.28 -10.50
C VAL A 232 -3.10 -8.56 -10.31
N VAL A 233 -3.08 -7.24 -10.17
CA VAL A 233 -4.28 -6.40 -10.07
C VAL A 233 -4.78 -6.07 -11.47
N PRO A 234 -6.03 -6.43 -11.85
CA PRO A 234 -6.57 -6.09 -13.15
C PRO A 234 -6.57 -4.58 -13.41
N PHE A 235 -5.92 -4.16 -14.52
CA PHE A 235 -5.82 -2.74 -14.89
C PHE A 235 -7.19 -2.07 -15.05
N ALA A 236 -8.19 -2.82 -15.52
CA ALA A 236 -9.57 -2.35 -15.63
C ALA A 236 -10.17 -1.83 -14.31
N SER A 237 -9.71 -2.35 -13.18
CA SER A 237 -10.12 -1.86 -11.86
C SER A 237 -9.57 -0.48 -11.55
N GLN A 238 -8.40 -0.15 -12.05
CA GLN A 238 -7.77 1.16 -11.87
C GLN A 238 -8.41 2.20 -12.80
N GLU A 239 -8.80 1.80 -14.02
CA GLU A 239 -9.64 2.60 -14.92
C GLU A 239 -11.01 2.87 -14.29
N TRP A 240 -11.59 1.86 -13.60
CA TRP A 240 -12.84 2.06 -12.87
C TRP A 240 -12.65 3.08 -11.74
N ILE A 241 -11.60 2.99 -10.90
CA ILE A 241 -11.32 3.98 -9.85
C ILE A 241 -11.21 5.37 -10.46
N GLN A 242 -10.44 5.53 -11.54
CA GLN A 242 -10.31 6.79 -12.25
C GLN A 242 -11.68 7.35 -12.68
N SER A 243 -12.54 6.51 -13.21
CA SER A 243 -13.88 6.92 -13.67
C SER A 243 -14.82 7.36 -12.54
N GLN A 244 -14.51 6.98 -11.29
CA GLN A 244 -15.35 7.32 -10.12
C GLN A 244 -14.89 8.59 -9.41
N ILE A 245 -13.62 8.99 -9.53
CA ILE A 245 -13.07 10.15 -8.81
C ILE A 245 -12.97 11.33 -9.78
N PRO A 246 -13.71 12.43 -9.57
CA PRO A 246 -13.69 13.58 -10.47
C PRO A 246 -12.26 14.17 -10.62
N GLY A 247 -11.78 14.29 -11.85
CA GLY A 247 -10.47 14.86 -12.15
C GLY A 247 -9.27 13.95 -11.84
N ALA A 248 -9.50 12.70 -11.47
CA ALA A 248 -8.41 11.75 -11.22
C ALA A 248 -7.57 11.50 -12.47
N GLN A 249 -6.25 11.46 -12.29
CA GLN A 249 -5.29 11.08 -13.32
C GLN A 249 -4.94 9.60 -13.18
N LEU A 250 -4.66 8.92 -14.30
CA LEU A 250 -4.20 7.53 -14.32
C LEU A 250 -2.93 7.42 -15.14
N GLU A 251 -1.87 6.92 -14.52
CA GLU A 251 -0.60 6.57 -15.17
C GLU A 251 -0.42 5.06 -15.20
N GLY A 252 -0.27 4.50 -16.39
CA GLY A 252 -0.03 3.07 -16.60
C GLY A 252 1.45 2.77 -16.87
N PHE A 253 1.98 1.76 -16.20
CA PHE A 253 3.32 1.22 -16.44
C PHE A 253 3.20 -0.02 -17.33
N ALA A 254 3.83 -0.01 -18.50
CA ALA A 254 3.88 -1.17 -19.37
C ALA A 254 4.74 -2.30 -18.76
N ALA A 255 4.59 -3.53 -19.26
CA ALA A 255 5.35 -4.67 -18.75
C ALA A 255 6.86 -4.45 -18.81
N GLU A 256 7.35 -3.88 -19.91
CA GLU A 256 8.76 -3.53 -20.14
C GLU A 256 9.26 -2.36 -19.27
N GLU A 257 8.37 -1.62 -18.67
CA GLU A 257 8.66 -0.53 -17.74
C GLU A 257 8.65 -0.95 -16.27
N GLY A 258 8.61 -2.25 -15.97
CA GLY A 258 8.43 -2.76 -14.61
C GLY A 258 6.99 -2.60 -14.10
N GLY A 259 6.01 -2.74 -15.00
CA GLY A 259 4.58 -2.58 -14.72
C GLY A 259 3.97 -3.78 -13.98
N SER A 260 4.63 -4.28 -12.95
CA SER A 260 4.13 -5.26 -11.99
C SER A 260 3.52 -4.57 -10.76
N HIS A 261 3.21 -5.35 -9.71
CA HIS A 261 2.67 -4.80 -8.46
C HIS A 261 3.63 -3.86 -7.71
N PHE A 262 4.94 -4.00 -7.92
CA PHE A 262 5.99 -3.22 -7.23
C PHE A 262 6.66 -2.19 -8.15
N MET A 263 5.93 -1.53 -9.03
CA MET A 263 6.45 -0.55 -9.98
C MET A 263 7.25 0.59 -9.34
N PHE A 264 6.94 0.98 -8.11
CA PHE A 264 7.70 1.97 -7.34
C PHE A 264 9.11 1.51 -6.98
N TRP A 265 9.32 0.18 -6.97
CA TRP A 265 10.61 -0.46 -6.77
C TRP A 265 11.31 -0.77 -8.10
N GLU A 266 10.55 -1.29 -9.08
CA GLU A 266 11.09 -1.80 -10.34
C GLU A 266 11.48 -0.69 -11.33
N ASN A 267 10.79 0.45 -11.28
CA ASN A 267 11.11 1.64 -12.08
C ASN A 267 10.95 2.93 -11.24
N PRO A 268 11.82 3.10 -10.24
CA PRO A 268 11.71 4.21 -9.31
C PRO A 268 11.88 5.58 -9.96
N GLU A 269 12.66 5.69 -11.04
CA GLU A 269 12.85 6.95 -11.76
C GLU A 269 11.53 7.44 -12.39
N LYS A 270 10.83 6.57 -13.14
CA LYS A 270 9.52 6.91 -13.73
C LYS A 270 8.50 7.17 -12.62
N PHE A 271 8.46 6.31 -11.60
CA PHE A 271 7.51 6.43 -10.50
C PHE A 271 7.67 7.77 -9.76
N ASN A 272 8.89 8.10 -9.35
CA ASN A 272 9.18 9.34 -8.63
C ASN A 272 8.89 10.57 -9.49
N ARG A 273 9.23 10.54 -10.78
CA ARG A 273 8.91 11.64 -11.71
C ARG A 273 7.41 11.88 -11.79
N VAL A 274 6.61 10.83 -12.00
CA VAL A 274 5.14 10.92 -12.11
C VAL A 274 4.53 11.45 -10.82
N VAL A 275 4.98 10.96 -9.67
CA VAL A 275 4.55 11.47 -8.36
C VAL A 275 4.93 12.95 -8.20
N ALA A 276 6.16 13.33 -8.51
CA ALA A 276 6.62 14.70 -8.35
C ALA A 276 5.90 15.68 -9.29
N GLU A 277 5.61 15.29 -10.54
CA GLU A 277 4.82 16.09 -11.49
C GLU A 277 3.40 16.34 -10.99
N PHE A 278 2.77 15.31 -10.40
CA PHE A 278 1.44 15.45 -9.81
C PHE A 278 1.45 16.32 -8.54
N LEU A 279 2.46 16.19 -7.71
CA LEU A 279 2.54 16.95 -6.47
C LEU A 279 2.86 18.44 -6.68
N GLY A 280 3.60 18.80 -7.71
CA GLY A 280 3.94 20.19 -8.09
C GLY A 280 5.25 20.67 -7.53
#